data_022e287107857e71fe3fee5e1763d347
#
_entry.id   022e287107857e71fe3fee5e1763d347
#
_cell.length_a   1.000
_cell.length_b   1.000
_cell.length_c   1.000
_cell.angle_alpha   90.00
_cell.angle_beta   90.00
_cell.angle_gamma   90.00
#
_symmetry.space_group_name_H-M   'P 1'
#
loop_
_entity.id
_entity.type
_entity.pdbx_description
1 polymer ?
#
loop_
_entity_poly.entity_id
_entity_poly.type
_entity_poly.pdbx_seq_one_letter_code
_entity_poly.pdbx_strand_id
1 'polypeptide(L)'
;YLGIAASLACGYLGLLEKTDPRAECVGNAYTSSEDLPYNLGDALDVLAQDKALCAVLGQVFSGIYTSVKRNEYKEFLQVISPWEREHLLLNV
;
A
#
# COMPACT_ATOMS: atom_id res chain seq x y z
N TYR A 1 -10.17 -10.40 -3.15
CA TYR A 1 -10.41 -10.20 -4.60
C TYR A 1 -9.78 -8.92 -5.13
N LEU A 2 -9.80 -7.81 -4.38
CA LEU A 2 -9.21 -6.53 -4.82
C LEU A 2 -7.70 -6.61 -5.02
N GLY A 3 -6.97 -7.34 -4.16
CA GLY A 3 -5.54 -7.55 -4.33
C GLY A 3 -5.22 -8.32 -5.62
N ILE A 4 -6.02 -9.33 -5.96
CA ILE A 4 -5.89 -10.08 -7.22
C ILE A 4 -6.15 -9.15 -8.41
N ALA A 5 -7.22 -8.35 -8.35
CA ALA A 5 -7.55 -7.40 -9.40
C ALA A 5 -6.43 -6.35 -9.60
N ALA A 6 -5.86 -5.82 -8.51
CA ALA A 6 -4.75 -4.89 -8.58
C ALA A 6 -3.49 -5.54 -9.19
N SER A 7 -3.16 -6.79 -8.81
CA SER A 7 -2.04 -7.52 -9.40
C SER A 7 -2.21 -7.75 -10.90
N LEU A 8 -3.42 -8.10 -11.35
CA LEU A 8 -3.73 -8.24 -12.78
C LEU A 8 -3.66 -6.90 -13.51
N ALA A 9 -4.13 -5.81 -12.88
CA ALA A 9 -4.05 -4.46 -13.43
C ALA A 9 -2.58 -4.01 -13.60
N CYS A 10 -1.72 -4.27 -12.61
CA CYS A 10 -0.27 -4.02 -12.72
C CYS A 10 0.36 -4.83 -13.86
N GLY A 11 0.03 -6.12 -13.98
CA GLY A 11 0.50 -6.95 -15.09
C GLY A 11 0.05 -6.42 -16.44
N TYR A 12 -1.20 -5.98 -16.57
CA TYR A 12 -1.73 -5.36 -17.79
C TYR A 12 -0.98 -4.07 -18.14
N LEU A 13 -0.74 -3.19 -17.17
CA LEU A 13 0.04 -1.97 -17.39
C LEU A 13 1.47 -2.27 -17.84
N GLY A 14 2.14 -3.25 -17.20
CA GLY A 14 3.48 -3.66 -17.59
C GLY A 14 3.54 -4.17 -19.04
N LEU A 15 2.50 -4.89 -19.51
CA LEU A 15 2.40 -5.33 -20.92
C LEU A 15 2.20 -4.14 -21.88
N LEU A 16 1.35 -3.17 -21.51
CA LEU A 16 1.11 -1.98 -22.34
C LEU A 16 2.36 -1.11 -22.47
N GLU A 17 3.06 -0.92 -21.36
CA GLU A 17 4.27 -0.10 -21.28
C GLU A 17 5.53 -0.83 -21.76
N LYS A 18 5.41 -2.14 -22.04
CA LYS A 18 6.53 -3.01 -22.39
C LYS A 18 7.67 -2.93 -21.37
N THR A 19 7.30 -2.92 -20.10
CA THR A 19 8.24 -2.81 -18.98
C THR A 19 9.14 -4.03 -18.93
N ASP A 20 10.44 -3.82 -19.00
CA ASP A 20 11.42 -4.89 -18.83
C ASP A 20 11.49 -5.31 -17.35
N PRO A 21 11.61 -6.61 -17.05
CA PRO A 21 11.80 -7.07 -15.69
C PRO A 21 13.12 -6.54 -15.14
N ARG A 22 13.13 -6.23 -13.86
CA ARG A 22 14.36 -5.86 -13.15
C ARG A 22 15.33 -7.04 -13.10
N ALA A 23 16.61 -6.74 -12.89
CA ALA A 23 17.61 -7.78 -12.62
C ALA A 23 17.19 -8.62 -11.41
N GLU A 24 17.55 -9.90 -11.44
CA GLU A 24 17.28 -10.81 -10.32
C GLU A 24 17.94 -10.30 -9.03
N CYS A 25 17.28 -10.50 -7.91
CA CYS A 25 17.84 -10.19 -6.61
C CYS A 25 18.87 -11.26 -6.23
N VAL A 26 20.13 -10.87 -6.11
CA VAL A 26 21.22 -11.76 -5.64
C VAL A 26 21.37 -11.59 -4.13
N GLY A 27 21.07 -12.63 -3.37
CA GLY A 27 21.19 -12.64 -1.93
C GLY A 27 19.86 -12.43 -1.20
N ASN A 28 19.90 -11.71 -0.08
CA ASN A 28 18.72 -11.50 0.76
C ASN A 28 17.89 -10.31 0.25
N ALA A 29 16.69 -10.57 -0.26
CA ALA A 29 15.79 -9.54 -0.76
C ALA A 29 15.36 -8.51 0.29
N TYR A 30 15.41 -8.85 1.59
CA TYR A 30 15.11 -7.91 2.68
C TYR A 30 16.16 -6.81 2.87
N THR A 31 17.33 -6.95 2.26
CA THR A 31 18.38 -5.92 2.28
C THR A 31 18.34 -5.02 1.04
N SER A 32 17.42 -5.26 0.11
CA SER A 32 17.22 -4.40 -1.05
C SER A 32 16.58 -3.07 -0.63
N SER A 33 16.98 -1.99 -1.30
CA SER A 33 16.56 -0.61 -0.96
C SER A 33 15.11 -0.26 -1.34
N GLU A 34 14.35 -1.20 -1.87
CA GLU A 34 12.98 -0.97 -2.29
C GLU A 34 12.01 -1.56 -1.27
N ASP A 35 11.68 -0.78 -0.27
CA ASP A 35 10.75 -1.17 0.76
C ASP A 35 9.29 -0.92 0.34
N LEU A 36 8.42 -1.84 0.73
CA LEU A 36 6.98 -1.61 0.69
C LEU A 36 6.59 -0.55 1.74
N PRO A 37 5.50 0.19 1.53
CA PRO A 37 5.01 1.12 2.54
C PRO A 37 4.81 0.44 3.90
N TYR A 38 5.34 1.05 4.97
CA TYR A 38 5.32 0.46 6.31
C TYR A 38 3.95 0.47 6.98
N ASN A 39 3.05 1.30 6.52
CA ASN A 39 1.71 1.43 7.10
C ASN A 39 0.66 1.70 6.01
N LEU A 40 -0.62 1.57 6.40
CA LEU A 40 -1.73 1.77 5.48
C LEU A 40 -1.83 3.21 4.96
N GLY A 41 -1.46 4.20 5.76
CA GLY A 41 -1.48 5.61 5.36
C GLY A 41 -0.57 5.86 4.17
N ASP A 42 0.70 5.47 4.30
CA ASP A 42 1.71 5.59 3.25
C ASP A 42 1.31 4.81 1.99
N ALA A 43 0.78 3.58 2.16
CA ALA A 43 0.31 2.77 1.05
C ALA A 43 -0.84 3.45 0.27
N LEU A 44 -1.77 4.12 0.97
CA LEU A 44 -2.86 4.87 0.34
C LEU A 44 -2.36 6.14 -0.37
N ASP A 45 -1.30 6.76 0.13
CA ASP A 45 -0.67 7.90 -0.54
C ASP A 45 0.02 7.49 -1.83
N VAL A 46 0.74 6.38 -1.81
CA VAL A 46 1.35 5.79 -3.02
C VAL A 46 0.29 5.42 -4.05
N LEU A 47 -0.79 4.75 -3.63
CA LEU A 47 -1.92 4.41 -4.52
C LEU A 47 -2.53 5.67 -5.14
N ALA A 48 -2.75 6.73 -4.38
CA ALA A 48 -3.34 7.97 -4.87
C ALA A 48 -2.44 8.70 -5.90
N GLN A 49 -1.14 8.48 -5.85
CA GLN A 49 -0.16 9.03 -6.80
C GLN A 49 -0.07 8.20 -8.09
N ASP A 50 -0.36 6.92 -8.05
CA ASP A 50 -0.34 6.04 -9.21
C ASP A 50 -1.58 6.25 -10.09
N LYS A 51 -1.47 7.22 -11.01
CA LYS A 51 -2.55 7.58 -11.92
C LYS A 51 -2.90 6.47 -12.91
N ALA A 52 -1.90 5.70 -13.34
CA ALA A 52 -2.08 4.62 -14.29
C ALA A 52 -2.89 3.49 -13.67
N LEU A 53 -2.52 3.03 -12.49
CA LEU A 53 -3.25 2.00 -11.75
C LEU A 53 -4.67 2.46 -11.40
N CYS A 54 -4.82 3.69 -10.90
CA CYS A 54 -6.12 4.27 -10.59
C CYS A 54 -7.04 4.36 -11.82
N ALA A 55 -6.48 4.63 -13.01
CA ALA A 55 -7.26 4.67 -14.25
C ALA A 55 -7.76 3.26 -14.65
N VAL A 56 -6.93 2.23 -14.53
CA VAL A 56 -7.31 0.83 -14.83
C VAL A 56 -8.34 0.29 -13.85
N LEU A 57 -8.17 0.57 -12.56
CA LEU A 57 -9.14 0.17 -11.51
C LEU A 57 -10.44 0.98 -11.54
N GLY A 58 -10.42 2.14 -12.17
CA GLY A 58 -11.50 3.11 -12.22
C GLY A 58 -11.32 4.22 -11.18
N GLN A 59 -11.34 5.47 -11.64
CA GLN A 59 -11.10 6.67 -10.80
C GLN A 59 -12.11 6.77 -9.64
N VAL A 60 -13.38 6.52 -9.91
CA VAL A 60 -14.44 6.58 -8.89
C VAL A 60 -14.21 5.50 -7.82
N PHE A 61 -13.93 4.27 -8.26
CA PHE A 61 -13.65 3.16 -7.35
C PHE A 61 -12.42 3.46 -6.48
N SER A 62 -11.30 3.87 -7.07
CA SER A 62 -10.07 4.18 -6.36
C SER A 62 -10.26 5.31 -5.33
N GLY A 63 -11.05 6.34 -5.67
CA GLY A 63 -11.39 7.43 -4.77
C GLY A 63 -12.24 6.96 -3.58
N ILE A 64 -13.27 6.16 -3.82
CA ILE A 64 -14.12 5.59 -2.76
C ILE A 64 -13.30 4.66 -1.86
N TYR A 65 -12.53 3.74 -2.45
CA TYR A 65 -11.68 2.81 -1.71
C TYR A 65 -10.71 3.55 -0.79
N THR A 66 -9.99 4.54 -1.33
CA THR A 66 -9.03 5.33 -0.56
C THR A 66 -9.72 6.07 0.60
N SER A 67 -10.89 6.67 0.36
CA SER A 67 -11.65 7.39 1.40
C SER A 67 -12.11 6.46 2.52
N VAL A 68 -12.65 5.30 2.19
CA VAL A 68 -13.08 4.30 3.18
C VAL A 68 -11.89 3.81 3.99
N LYS A 69 -10.78 3.44 3.34
CA LYS A 69 -9.59 2.93 4.03
C LYS A 69 -8.90 3.97 4.90
N ARG A 70 -8.93 5.25 4.51
CA ARG A 70 -8.43 6.34 5.38
C ARG A 70 -9.28 6.50 6.65
N ASN A 71 -10.60 6.37 6.54
CA ASN A 71 -11.46 6.43 7.71
C ASN A 71 -11.24 5.24 8.64
N GLU A 72 -11.18 4.02 8.10
CA GLU A 72 -10.85 2.81 8.89
C GLU A 72 -9.49 2.97 9.60
N TYR A 73 -8.48 3.48 8.90
CA TYR A 73 -7.16 3.70 9.47
C TYR A 73 -7.16 4.76 10.57
N LYS A 74 -7.93 5.84 10.38
CA LYS A 74 -8.11 6.88 11.41
C LYS A 74 -8.77 6.32 12.67
N GLU A 75 -9.80 5.49 12.54
CA GLU A 75 -10.44 4.80 13.67
C GLU A 75 -9.46 3.85 14.37
N PHE A 76 -8.70 3.06 13.61
CA PHE A 76 -7.68 2.19 14.15
C PHE A 76 -6.65 2.94 15.00
N LEU A 77 -6.17 4.10 14.53
CA LEU A 77 -5.18 4.92 15.25
C LEU A 77 -5.71 5.53 16.55
N GLN A 78 -7.03 5.51 16.79
CA GLN A 78 -7.62 5.95 18.06
C GLN A 78 -7.64 4.87 19.14
N VAL A 79 -7.33 3.63 18.75
CA VAL A 79 -7.32 2.48 19.67
C VAL A 79 -5.95 2.35 20.30
N ILE A 80 -5.87 2.55 21.62
CA ILE A 80 -4.63 2.32 22.38
C ILE A 80 -4.37 0.82 22.45
N SER A 81 -3.26 0.39 21.88
CA SER A 81 -2.88 -1.02 21.83
C SER A 81 -2.47 -1.54 23.23
N PRO A 82 -2.58 -2.86 23.49
CA PRO A 82 -2.02 -3.46 24.71
C PRO A 82 -0.52 -3.16 24.87
N TRP A 83 0.23 -3.16 23.78
CA TRP A 83 1.67 -2.84 23.78
C TRP A 83 1.95 -1.42 24.26
N GLU A 84 1.19 -0.44 23.77
CA GLU A 84 1.31 0.96 24.20
C GLU A 84 1.00 1.11 25.69
N ARG A 85 -0.02 0.42 26.19
CA ARG A 85 -0.36 0.44 27.61
C ARG A 85 0.74 -0.16 28.49
N GLU A 86 1.35 -1.25 28.06
CA GLU A 86 2.40 -1.93 28.83
C GLU A 86 3.74 -1.17 28.82
N HIS A 87 4.07 -0.55 27.68
CA HIS A 87 5.41 0.02 27.49
C HIS A 87 5.46 1.55 27.59
N LEU A 88 4.36 2.26 27.33
CA LEU A 88 4.35 3.71 27.31
C LEU A 88 3.68 4.36 28.52
N LEU A 89 2.61 3.75 29.08
CA LEU A 89 1.88 4.36 30.21
C LEU A 89 2.70 4.50 31.49
N LEU A 90 3.71 3.68 31.69
CA LEU A 90 4.59 3.74 32.85
C LEU A 90 5.79 4.71 32.67
N ASN A 91 5.95 5.29 31.49
CA ASN A 91 7.06 6.15 31.13
C ASN A 91 6.65 7.62 30.91
N VAL A 92 5.45 7.98 31.33
CA VAL A 92 4.92 9.36 31.23
C VAL A 92 4.86 9.98 32.61
#